data_b1c4ef94ea703bd98177f8a46070a783
#
_entry.id   b1c4ef94ea703bd98177f8a46070a783
#
_cell.length_a   1.000
_cell.length_b   1.000
_cell.length_c   1.000
_cell.angle_alpha   90.00
_cell.angle_beta   90.00
_cell.angle_gamma   90.00
#
_symmetry.space_group_name_H-M   'P 1'
#
loop_
_entity.id
_entity.type
_entity.pdbx_description
1 polymer ?
#
loop_
_entity_poly.entity_id
_entity_poly.type
_entity_poly.pdbx_seq_one_letter_code
_entity_poly.pdbx_strand_id
1 'polypeptide(L)' 'MDNSIYLNNGYANREEYLNELRDEYGAALVNTLLTVLPPEEDFDGLVTTLEDYRDSDLGLDD' A
#
# COMPACT_ATOMS: atom_id res chain seq x y z
N MET A 1 8.32 -3.91 -16.96
CA MET A 1 7.63 -4.40 -15.81
C MET A 1 6.19 -4.68 -16.13
N ASP A 2 5.70 -5.74 -15.60
CA ASP A 2 4.40 -6.23 -15.97
C ASP A 2 3.32 -5.63 -15.09
N ASN A 3 2.26 -5.14 -15.67
CA ASN A 3 1.16 -4.54 -14.93
C ASN A 3 0.02 -5.52 -14.69
N SER A 4 0.21 -6.80 -15.01
CA SER A 4 -0.89 -7.75 -14.92
C SER A 4 -1.44 -7.86 -13.52
N ILE A 5 -0.58 -7.80 -12.49
CA ILE A 5 -1.05 -7.94 -11.13
C ILE A 5 -1.94 -6.75 -10.74
N TYR A 6 -1.64 -5.56 -11.24
CA TYR A 6 -2.46 -4.39 -10.96
C TYR A 6 -3.78 -4.47 -11.71
N LEU A 7 -3.73 -4.90 -12.96
CA LEU A 7 -4.95 -5.04 -13.74
C LEU A 7 -5.86 -6.11 -13.13
N ASN A 8 -5.29 -7.20 -12.65
CA ASN A 8 -6.07 -8.25 -12.02
C ASN A 8 -6.76 -7.78 -10.76
N ASN A 9 -6.22 -6.74 -10.13
CA ASN A 9 -6.80 -6.20 -8.91
C ASN A 9 -7.64 -4.94 -9.16
N GLY A 10 -7.89 -4.62 -10.42
CA GLY A 10 -8.77 -3.51 -10.75
C GLY A 10 -8.10 -2.18 -10.94
N TYR A 11 -6.78 -2.15 -11.13
CA TYR A 11 -6.04 -0.91 -11.31
C TYR A 11 -5.43 -0.89 -12.70
N ALA A 12 -5.36 0.27 -13.32
CA ALA A 12 -4.78 0.39 -14.65
C ALA A 12 -3.27 0.18 -14.61
N ASN A 13 -2.62 0.60 -13.53
CA ASN A 13 -1.18 0.46 -13.39
C ASN A 13 -0.82 0.63 -11.92
N ARG A 14 0.49 0.57 -11.64
CA ARG A 14 0.97 0.69 -10.27
C ARG A 14 0.65 2.04 -9.67
N GLU A 15 0.73 3.09 -10.46
CA GLU A 15 0.49 4.41 -9.95
C GLU A 15 -0.94 4.58 -9.46
N GLU A 16 -1.91 4.05 -10.18
CA GLU A 16 -3.29 4.09 -9.73
C GLU A 16 -3.47 3.33 -8.44
N TYR A 17 -2.84 2.17 -8.33
CA TYR A 17 -2.90 1.37 -7.13
C TYR A 17 -2.33 2.14 -5.94
N LEU A 18 -1.17 2.76 -6.11
CA LEU A 18 -0.54 3.50 -5.04
C LEU A 18 -1.35 4.75 -4.64
N ASN A 19 -1.96 5.39 -5.61
CA ASN A 19 -2.81 6.54 -5.31
C ASN A 19 -4.01 6.14 -4.46
N GLU A 20 -4.56 4.97 -4.74
CA GLU A 20 -5.65 4.46 -3.95
C GLU A 20 -5.21 4.21 -2.51
N LEU A 21 -4.04 3.64 -2.32
CA LEU A 21 -3.51 3.41 -0.99
C LEU A 21 -3.25 4.72 -0.27
N ARG A 22 -2.75 5.71 -0.98
CA ARG A 22 -2.50 7.01 -0.37
C ARG A 22 -3.79 7.66 0.09
N ASP A 23 -4.84 7.44 -0.67
CA ASP A 23 -6.13 7.98 -0.31
C ASP A 23 -6.70 7.28 0.90
N GLU A 24 -6.47 6.00 1.03
CA GLU A 24 -7.04 5.20 2.09
C GLU A 24 -6.22 5.27 3.39
N TYR A 25 -4.91 5.21 3.29
CA TYR A 25 -4.03 5.14 4.46
C TYR A 25 -3.25 6.43 4.72
N GLY A 26 -3.21 7.33 3.75
CA GLY A 26 -2.47 8.56 3.90
C GLY A 26 -1.19 8.54 3.08
N ALA A 27 -0.92 9.65 2.37
CA ALA A 27 0.24 9.72 1.49
C ALA A 27 1.55 9.58 2.25
N ALA A 28 1.63 10.18 3.43
CA ALA A 28 2.88 10.15 4.17
C ALA A 28 3.27 8.73 4.55
N LEU A 29 2.31 7.95 5.03
CA LEU A 29 2.58 6.59 5.43
C LEU A 29 2.95 5.73 4.23
N VAL A 30 2.17 5.81 3.16
CA VAL A 30 2.42 5.01 1.98
C VAL A 30 3.79 5.35 1.38
N ASN A 31 4.09 6.64 1.26
CA ASN A 31 5.37 7.05 0.68
C ASN A 31 6.54 6.58 1.53
N THR A 32 6.40 6.62 2.84
CA THR A 32 7.45 6.14 3.73
C THR A 32 7.70 4.65 3.51
N LEU A 33 6.64 3.87 3.40
CA LEU A 33 6.80 2.45 3.19
C LEU A 33 7.37 2.14 1.82
N LEU A 34 7.07 2.96 0.82
CA LEU A 34 7.61 2.74 -0.51
C LEU A 34 9.12 2.94 -0.56
N THR A 35 9.69 3.68 0.38
CA THR A 35 11.14 3.85 0.41
C THR A 35 11.84 2.66 1.03
N VAL A 36 11.15 1.83 1.80
CA VAL A 36 11.77 0.68 2.45
C VAL A 36 11.34 -0.65 1.84
N LEU A 37 10.26 -0.68 1.09
CA LEU A 37 9.78 -1.92 0.50
C LEU A 37 9.95 -1.88 -1.01
N PRO A 38 10.41 -2.99 -1.62
CA PRO A 38 10.57 -3.02 -3.08
C PRO A 38 9.21 -3.16 -3.78
N PRO A 39 9.15 -2.89 -5.08
CA PRO A 39 7.89 -3.00 -5.81
C PRO A 39 7.27 -4.40 -5.76
N GLU A 40 8.07 -5.43 -5.58
CA GLU A 40 7.54 -6.78 -5.52
C GLU A 40 6.68 -7.00 -4.30
N GLU A 41 6.77 -6.12 -3.30
CA GLU A 41 5.98 -6.26 -2.08
C GLU A 41 4.71 -5.44 -2.11
N ASP A 42 4.36 -4.87 -3.27
CA ASP A 42 3.20 -3.99 -3.36
C ASP A 42 1.91 -4.66 -2.92
N PHE A 43 1.74 -5.94 -3.20
CA PHE A 43 0.54 -6.67 -2.81
C PHE A 43 0.79 -7.66 -1.70
N ASP A 44 1.94 -7.59 -1.06
CA ASP A 44 2.32 -8.51 -0.01
C ASP A 44 2.77 -7.71 1.20
N GLY A 45 4.04 -7.34 1.26
CA GLY A 45 4.57 -6.62 2.40
C GLY A 45 3.94 -5.26 2.60
N LEU A 46 3.71 -4.53 1.52
CA LEU A 46 3.13 -3.20 1.62
C LEU A 46 1.72 -3.27 2.20
N VAL A 47 0.89 -4.13 1.65
CA VAL A 47 -0.49 -4.26 2.11
C VAL A 47 -0.52 -4.74 3.56
N THR A 48 0.28 -5.74 3.87
CA THR A 48 0.33 -6.28 5.22
C THR A 48 0.75 -5.21 6.22
N THR A 49 1.78 -4.43 5.87
CA THR A 49 2.26 -3.38 6.76
C THR A 49 1.22 -2.28 6.94
N LEU A 50 0.54 -1.91 5.87
CA LEU A 50 -0.49 -0.88 5.96
C LEU A 50 -1.65 -1.35 6.85
N GLU A 51 -2.03 -2.61 6.72
CA GLU A 51 -3.10 -3.14 7.55
C GLU A 51 -2.68 -3.23 9.01
N ASP A 52 -1.43 -3.55 9.25
CA ASP A 52 -0.90 -3.57 10.60
C ASP A 52 -0.93 -2.19 11.24
N TYR A 53 -0.56 -1.18 10.49
CA TYR A 53 -0.60 0.18 11.00
C TYR A 53 -2.03 0.61 11.31
N ARG A 54 -2.95 0.22 10.48
CA ARG A 54 -4.34 0.54 10.68
C ARG A 54 -4.86 -0.09 11.97
N ASP A 55 -4.53 -1.36 12.18
CA ASP A 55 -4.94 -2.05 13.38
C ASP A 55 -4.24 -1.50 14.61
N SER A 56 -2.95 -1.20 14.49
CA SER A 56 -2.20 -0.64 15.60
C SER A 56 -2.73 0.70 16.01
N ASP A 57 -3.13 1.49 15.05
CA ASP A 57 -3.67 2.79 15.34
C ASP A 57 -4.88 2.67 16.22
N LEU A 58 -5.73 1.72 15.94
CA LEU A 58 -6.89 1.51 16.76
C LEU A 58 -6.50 1.06 18.14
N GLY A 59 -5.50 0.23 18.25
CA GLY A 59 -5.07 -0.26 19.53
C GLY A 59 -4.38 0.79 20.34
N LEU A 60 -3.63 1.62 19.68
CA LEU A 60 -2.87 2.61 20.39
C LEU A 60 -3.69 3.69 20.95
N ASP A 61 -4.87 3.82 20.50
CA ASP A 61 -5.71 4.82 20.97
C ASP A 61 -5.98 4.73 22.39
N ASP A 62 -5.74 3.65 22.95
CA ASP A 62 -5.91 3.57 24.34
C ASP A 62 -4.91 4.26 25.11
#